data_1c19be9a3eb149f37a754f06a8651fa3
#
_entry.id   1c19be9a3eb149f37a754f06a8651fa3
#
_cell.length_a   1.000
_cell.length_b   1.000
_cell.length_c   1.000
_cell.angle_alpha   90.00
_cell.angle_beta   90.00
_cell.angle_gamma   90.00
#
_symmetry.space_group_name_H-M   'P 1'
#
loop_
_entity.id
_entity.type
_entity.pdbx_description
1 polymer ?
#
loop_
_entity_poly.entity_id
_entity_poly.type
_entity_poly.pdbx_seq_one_letter_code
_entity_poly.pdbx_strand_id
1 'polypeptide(L)'
;DWDLPEGWSLLQWINSEVAQKFPGKIMISEDLQSNNWLTKDVGAGGAGFASQWDSMFVHPIRDAVITTRDEQRSLAAIRDAICYRYNDNAFDRIIYSESHDEVANGRSRVPQEISPKDPKDWYARKRSTLAAAMVFTSPGIPMLFQGQEFLEGGWFRDTVPVDWDQRDEFRGILRLYKDLIHLRRNLYGFSRGLCSQFTNVYHLHEERKVIAFHRWDWGGPGDDVVVVANFFCDAQDGYVIGFPKAGTWKLRFNSDWQGYNDDFHNHPSTDVMAKLGNYDGFSWCGEVSIGPYSVLIFSQ
;
A
#
# COMPACT_ATOMS: atom_id res chain seq x y z
N ASP A 1 -1.85 -6.11 32.87
CA ASP A 1 -2.07 -4.74 32.40
C ASP A 1 -0.75 -4.00 32.44
N TRP A 2 -0.28 -3.54 31.29
CA TRP A 2 0.99 -2.84 31.15
C TRP A 2 0.80 -1.32 31.09
N ASP A 3 -0.46 -0.86 30.99
CA ASP A 3 -0.78 0.56 30.87
C ASP A 3 -0.76 1.24 32.25
N LEU A 4 -0.03 2.34 32.33
CA LEU A 4 0.00 3.19 33.51
C LEU A 4 -1.15 4.21 33.41
N PRO A 5 -2.14 4.23 34.33
CA PRO A 5 -3.25 5.17 34.29
C PRO A 5 -2.82 6.64 34.22
N GLU A 6 -1.73 6.98 34.87
CA GLU A 6 -1.15 8.33 34.86
C GLU A 6 -0.56 8.65 33.49
N GLY A 7 0.10 7.65 32.85
CA GLY A 7 0.61 7.78 31.49
C GLY A 7 -0.51 7.99 30.49
N TRP A 8 -1.61 7.23 30.60
CA TRP A 8 -2.79 7.39 29.76
C TRP A 8 -3.41 8.78 29.92
N SER A 9 -3.59 9.24 31.15
CA SER A 9 -4.11 10.57 31.45
C SER A 9 -3.20 11.68 30.89
N LEU A 10 -1.89 11.50 30.92
CA LEU A 10 -0.94 12.42 30.32
C LEU A 10 -1.09 12.50 28.80
N LEU A 11 -1.24 11.36 28.10
CA LEU A 11 -1.49 11.32 26.64
C LEU A 11 -2.78 12.04 26.29
N GLN A 12 -3.87 11.80 27.04
CA GLN A 12 -5.15 12.49 26.84
C GLN A 12 -5.00 14.00 27.01
N TRP A 13 -4.31 14.44 28.04
CA TRP A 13 -4.05 15.84 28.29
C TRP A 13 -3.22 16.48 27.16
N ILE A 14 -2.11 15.86 26.75
CA ILE A 14 -1.25 16.36 25.67
C ILE A 14 -2.06 16.51 24.37
N ASN A 15 -2.79 15.49 23.96
CA ASN A 15 -3.58 15.50 22.72
C ASN A 15 -4.68 16.57 22.77
N SER A 16 -5.35 16.74 23.92
CA SER A 16 -6.36 17.80 24.12
C SER A 16 -5.74 19.21 24.03
N GLU A 17 -4.61 19.42 24.67
CA GLU A 17 -3.89 20.69 24.64
C GLU A 17 -3.41 21.05 23.21
N VAL A 18 -2.87 20.06 22.49
CA VAL A 18 -2.44 20.28 21.10
C VAL A 18 -3.63 20.61 20.20
N ALA A 19 -4.73 19.86 20.30
CA ALA A 19 -5.93 20.12 19.52
C ALA A 19 -6.50 21.53 19.77
N GLN A 20 -6.49 22.00 21.03
CA GLN A 20 -7.02 23.29 21.41
C GLN A 20 -6.08 24.45 21.04
N LYS A 21 -4.78 24.34 21.34
CA LYS A 21 -3.81 25.45 21.22
C LYS A 21 -3.14 25.51 19.85
N PHE A 22 -3.06 24.39 19.15
CA PHE A 22 -2.36 24.28 17.88
C PHE A 22 -3.24 23.57 16.81
N PRO A 23 -4.39 24.15 16.45
CA PRO A 23 -5.29 23.55 15.47
C PRO A 23 -4.54 23.31 14.15
N GLY A 24 -4.69 22.13 13.58
CA GLY A 24 -3.99 21.70 12.37
C GLY A 24 -2.68 20.95 12.63
N LYS A 25 -2.23 20.79 13.88
CA LYS A 25 -1.19 19.82 14.24
C LYS A 25 -1.81 18.45 14.42
N ILE A 26 -1.07 17.43 13.99
CA ILE A 26 -1.53 16.02 14.01
C ILE A 26 -0.63 15.26 14.99
N MET A 27 -1.26 14.60 15.95
CA MET A 27 -0.59 13.70 16.90
C MET A 27 -0.77 12.27 16.42
N ILE A 28 0.34 11.57 16.23
CA ILE A 28 0.38 10.18 15.75
C ILE A 28 1.04 9.33 16.82
N SER A 29 0.43 8.22 17.20
CA SER A 29 1.05 7.27 18.12
C SER A 29 1.86 6.22 17.37
N GLU A 30 3.00 5.88 17.93
CA GLU A 30 3.77 4.71 17.56
C GLU A 30 3.47 3.60 18.58
N ASP A 31 2.57 2.71 18.19
CA ASP A 31 2.21 1.52 18.96
C ASP A 31 1.82 0.40 18.01
N LEU A 32 2.42 -0.76 18.20
CA LEU A 32 2.23 -1.92 17.31
C LEU A 32 1.33 -3.00 17.93
N GLN A 33 0.61 -2.68 19.01
CA GLN A 33 -0.27 -3.61 19.72
C GLN A 33 -1.71 -3.60 19.21
N SER A 34 -2.01 -2.81 18.17
CA SER A 34 -3.34 -2.69 17.57
C SER A 34 -4.41 -2.21 18.56
N ASN A 35 -4.08 -1.25 19.40
CA ASN A 35 -4.97 -0.71 20.44
C ASN A 35 -5.91 0.36 19.88
N ASN A 36 -7.19 0.02 19.67
CA ASN A 36 -8.22 0.94 19.17
C ASN A 36 -8.42 2.18 20.03
N TRP A 37 -8.08 2.13 21.32
CA TRP A 37 -8.29 3.25 22.25
C TRP A 37 -7.32 4.40 22.01
N LEU A 38 -6.21 4.18 21.31
CA LEU A 38 -5.27 5.25 21.00
C LEU A 38 -5.90 6.34 20.12
N THR A 39 -6.72 5.96 19.14
CA THR A 39 -7.35 6.90 18.19
C THR A 39 -8.80 7.25 18.54
N LYS A 40 -9.38 6.68 19.61
CA LYS A 40 -10.68 7.13 20.11
C LYS A 40 -10.58 8.49 20.77
N ASP A 41 -11.70 9.24 20.70
CA ASP A 41 -11.82 10.53 21.36
C ASP A 41 -11.57 10.46 22.87
N VAL A 42 -10.97 11.50 23.42
CA VAL A 42 -10.71 11.61 24.86
C VAL A 42 -12.02 11.57 25.66
N GLY A 43 -13.11 12.18 25.13
CA GLY A 43 -14.42 12.14 25.76
C GLY A 43 -15.04 10.73 25.82
N ALA A 44 -14.62 9.81 24.97
CA ALA A 44 -15.01 8.40 25.02
C ALA A 44 -14.04 7.55 25.86
N GLY A 45 -13.01 8.15 26.45
CA GLY A 45 -11.97 7.47 27.24
C GLY A 45 -10.74 7.09 26.45
N GLY A 46 -10.68 7.39 25.16
CA GLY A 46 -9.52 7.16 24.31
C GLY A 46 -8.36 8.15 24.55
N ALA A 47 -7.19 7.88 23.98
CA ALA A 47 -6.02 8.76 24.11
C ALA A 47 -6.08 10.00 23.22
N GLY A 48 -6.91 10.01 22.16
CA GLY A 48 -7.15 11.17 21.30
C GLY A 48 -6.08 11.41 20.24
N PHE A 49 -5.30 10.42 19.85
CA PHE A 49 -4.40 10.52 18.70
C PHE A 49 -5.21 10.58 17.40
N ALA A 50 -4.73 11.30 16.41
CA ALA A 50 -5.35 11.39 15.10
C ALA A 50 -5.12 10.10 14.27
N SER A 51 -4.05 9.37 14.51
CA SER A 51 -3.71 8.12 13.83
C SER A 51 -2.67 7.35 14.64
N GLN A 52 -2.50 6.06 14.32
CA GLN A 52 -1.48 5.21 14.92
C GLN A 52 -0.77 4.36 13.85
N TRP A 53 0.46 3.95 14.12
CA TRP A 53 1.17 3.00 13.26
C TRP A 53 0.46 1.65 13.27
N ASP A 54 0.43 0.97 12.11
CA ASP A 54 -0.43 -0.20 11.92
C ASP A 54 0.36 -1.48 11.64
N SER A 55 0.51 -2.31 12.67
CA SER A 55 1.11 -3.66 12.56
C SER A 55 0.25 -4.61 11.72
N MET A 56 -1.06 -4.41 11.68
CA MET A 56 -2.00 -5.24 10.90
C MET A 56 -1.87 -5.01 9.40
N PHE A 57 -1.16 -3.96 8.98
CA PHE A 57 -0.82 -3.72 7.58
C PHE A 57 0.63 -4.09 7.27
N VAL A 58 1.59 -3.57 8.04
CA VAL A 58 3.01 -3.72 7.70
C VAL A 58 3.45 -5.18 7.66
N HIS A 59 3.07 -5.98 8.64
CA HIS A 59 3.53 -7.36 8.73
C HIS A 59 3.00 -8.23 7.58
N PRO A 60 1.68 -8.31 7.28
CA PRO A 60 1.19 -9.13 6.18
C PRO A 60 1.70 -8.68 4.80
N ILE A 61 1.82 -7.37 4.56
CA ILE A 61 2.32 -6.87 3.27
C ILE A 61 3.81 -7.16 3.13
N ARG A 62 4.59 -6.94 4.19
CA ARG A 62 6.01 -7.26 4.22
C ARG A 62 6.23 -8.75 4.00
N ASP A 63 5.54 -9.62 4.74
CA ASP A 63 5.62 -11.07 4.60
C ASP A 63 5.28 -11.53 3.17
N ALA A 64 4.25 -10.93 2.57
CA ALA A 64 3.85 -11.27 1.20
C ALA A 64 4.93 -10.98 0.17
N VAL A 65 5.75 -9.95 0.37
CA VAL A 65 6.80 -9.59 -0.60
C VAL A 65 8.15 -10.22 -0.30
N ILE A 66 8.48 -10.53 0.95
CA ILE A 66 9.75 -11.18 1.32
C ILE A 66 9.69 -12.71 1.18
N THR A 67 8.52 -13.32 1.34
CA THR A 67 8.33 -14.77 1.18
C THR A 67 8.91 -15.26 -0.14
N THR A 68 9.82 -16.25 -0.06
CA THR A 68 10.56 -16.73 -1.24
C THR A 68 9.67 -17.51 -2.20
N ARG A 69 8.76 -18.34 -1.68
CA ARG A 69 7.89 -19.20 -2.48
C ARG A 69 6.53 -18.56 -2.66
N ASP A 70 6.11 -18.39 -3.90
CA ASP A 70 4.85 -17.75 -4.24
C ASP A 70 3.63 -18.48 -3.65
N GLU A 71 3.66 -19.81 -3.60
CA GLU A 71 2.57 -20.62 -3.07
C GLU A 71 2.28 -20.33 -1.59
N GLN A 72 3.29 -19.89 -0.86
CA GLN A 72 3.19 -19.59 0.58
C GLN A 72 2.62 -18.21 0.88
N ARG A 73 2.48 -17.33 -0.12
CA ARG A 73 1.84 -16.04 0.06
C ARG A 73 0.35 -16.19 0.32
N SER A 74 -0.16 -15.53 1.33
CA SER A 74 -1.58 -15.55 1.69
C SER A 74 -2.27 -14.29 1.15
N LEU A 75 -3.09 -14.44 0.11
CA LEU A 75 -3.92 -13.34 -0.36
C LEU A 75 -5.00 -12.96 0.66
N ALA A 76 -5.44 -13.92 1.48
CA ALA A 76 -6.37 -13.64 2.58
C ALA A 76 -5.75 -12.68 3.61
N ALA A 77 -4.47 -12.87 3.98
CA ALA A 77 -3.77 -11.95 4.88
C ALA A 77 -3.60 -10.56 4.26
N ILE A 78 -3.31 -10.49 2.94
CA ILE A 78 -3.23 -9.22 2.21
C ILE A 78 -4.59 -8.52 2.18
N ARG A 79 -5.69 -9.24 1.89
CA ARG A 79 -7.05 -8.71 1.95
C ARG A 79 -7.37 -8.13 3.33
N ASP A 80 -7.08 -8.89 4.37
CA ASP A 80 -7.37 -8.49 5.75
C ASP A 80 -6.57 -7.23 6.12
N ALA A 81 -5.30 -7.13 5.69
CA ALA A 81 -4.48 -5.93 5.84
C ALA A 81 -5.06 -4.71 5.10
N ILE A 82 -5.56 -4.89 3.86
CA ILE A 82 -6.22 -3.81 3.11
C ILE A 82 -7.51 -3.35 3.81
N CYS A 83 -8.30 -4.29 4.32
CA CYS A 83 -9.64 -4.01 4.87
C CYS A 83 -9.63 -3.57 6.33
N TYR A 84 -8.55 -3.81 7.07
CA TYR A 84 -8.48 -3.49 8.50
C TYR A 84 -8.67 -1.99 8.77
N ARG A 85 -9.33 -1.66 9.88
CA ARG A 85 -9.57 -0.29 10.32
C ARG A 85 -9.64 -0.21 11.85
N TYR A 86 -9.09 0.86 12.41
CA TYR A 86 -9.38 1.26 13.77
C TYR A 86 -10.66 2.11 13.79
N ASN A 87 -11.57 1.82 14.70
CA ASN A 87 -12.79 2.62 14.92
C ASN A 87 -13.60 2.90 13.64
N ASP A 88 -13.63 1.95 12.69
CA ASP A 88 -14.30 2.07 11.38
C ASP A 88 -13.76 3.21 10.49
N ASN A 89 -12.59 3.76 10.81
CA ASN A 89 -11.95 4.83 10.06
C ASN A 89 -10.58 4.38 9.54
N ALA A 90 -10.41 4.40 8.23
CA ALA A 90 -9.14 4.02 7.60
C ALA A 90 -8.03 5.05 7.85
N PHE A 91 -8.35 6.29 8.23
CA PHE A 91 -7.35 7.32 8.51
C PHE A 91 -6.85 7.30 9.95
N ASP A 92 -7.43 6.46 10.81
CA ASP A 92 -6.89 6.19 12.14
C ASP A 92 -5.59 5.36 12.09
N ARG A 93 -5.12 4.98 10.90
CA ARG A 93 -3.92 4.17 10.74
C ARG A 93 -2.90 4.73 9.75
N ILE A 94 -1.62 4.61 10.12
CA ILE A 94 -0.47 4.84 9.24
C ILE A 94 -0.05 3.49 8.65
N ILE A 95 -0.06 3.38 7.32
CA ILE A 95 0.28 2.16 6.59
C ILE A 95 1.63 2.30 5.90
N TYR A 96 2.45 1.26 5.98
CA TYR A 96 3.82 1.28 5.48
C TYR A 96 4.34 -0.14 5.25
N SER A 97 5.49 -0.27 4.59
CA SER A 97 6.20 -1.54 4.42
C SER A 97 7.59 -1.55 5.08
N GLU A 98 8.09 -0.38 5.47
CA GLU A 98 9.33 -0.21 6.23
C GLU A 98 9.19 0.89 7.28
N SER A 99 9.85 0.72 8.41
CA SER A 99 10.11 1.73 9.44
C SER A 99 11.49 1.47 10.04
N HIS A 100 11.97 2.37 10.90
CA HIS A 100 13.24 2.20 11.59
C HIS A 100 13.30 0.89 12.39
N ASP A 101 12.19 0.45 12.99
CA ASP A 101 12.11 -0.80 13.74
C ASP A 101 12.00 -2.03 12.84
N GLU A 102 11.23 -1.93 11.74
CA GLU A 102 11.06 -3.05 10.81
C GLU A 102 12.33 -3.39 10.02
N VAL A 103 13.31 -2.50 10.00
CA VAL A 103 14.55 -2.68 9.25
C VAL A 103 15.80 -2.58 10.14
N ALA A 104 15.64 -2.85 11.43
CA ALA A 104 16.70 -2.92 12.45
C ALA A 104 16.53 -4.16 13.34
N ASN A 105 17.29 -4.28 14.39
CA ASN A 105 17.16 -5.33 15.42
C ASN A 105 17.15 -6.76 14.87
N GLY A 106 18.00 -7.04 13.89
CA GLY A 106 18.12 -8.35 13.24
C GLY A 106 17.27 -8.53 11.98
N ARG A 107 16.54 -7.48 11.58
CA ARG A 107 15.81 -7.39 10.28
C ARG A 107 16.53 -6.44 9.33
N SER A 108 16.21 -6.53 8.06
CA SER A 108 16.80 -5.70 7.02
C SER A 108 15.73 -4.97 6.21
N ARG A 109 16.16 -4.04 5.35
CA ARG A 109 15.33 -3.40 4.33
C ARG A 109 14.66 -4.45 3.45
N VAL A 110 13.48 -4.15 2.92
CA VAL A 110 12.71 -5.07 2.08
C VAL A 110 13.53 -5.64 0.91
N PRO A 111 14.32 -4.84 0.14
CA PRO A 111 15.15 -5.41 -0.91
C PRO A 111 16.15 -6.45 -0.41
N GLN A 112 16.77 -6.18 0.74
CA GLN A 112 17.75 -7.08 1.37
C GLN A 112 17.10 -8.37 1.90
N GLU A 113 15.89 -8.31 2.44
CA GLU A 113 15.14 -9.49 2.88
C GLU A 113 14.70 -10.35 1.69
N ILE A 114 14.32 -9.72 0.58
CA ILE A 114 13.92 -10.43 -0.64
C ILE A 114 15.11 -11.17 -1.25
N SER A 115 16.25 -10.49 -1.39
CA SER A 115 17.46 -11.05 -1.99
C SER A 115 18.70 -10.70 -1.17
N PRO A 116 19.02 -11.51 -0.13
CA PRO A 116 20.09 -11.21 0.80
C PRO A 116 21.49 -11.10 0.16
N LYS A 117 21.72 -11.76 -0.99
CA LYS A 117 23.00 -11.75 -1.70
C LYS A 117 23.12 -10.61 -2.68
N ASP A 118 22.03 -10.17 -3.26
CA ASP A 118 21.96 -9.09 -4.23
C ASP A 118 20.65 -8.30 -4.10
N PRO A 119 20.59 -7.34 -3.15
CA PRO A 119 19.38 -6.55 -2.90
C PRO A 119 19.00 -5.63 -4.06
N LYS A 120 19.76 -5.68 -5.15
CA LYS A 120 19.52 -4.95 -6.39
C LYS A 120 19.04 -5.86 -7.53
N ASP A 121 18.83 -7.14 -7.30
CA ASP A 121 18.35 -8.06 -8.31
C ASP A 121 16.91 -7.76 -8.76
N TRP A 122 16.48 -8.43 -9.81
CA TRP A 122 15.14 -8.25 -10.38
C TRP A 122 14.05 -8.53 -9.36
N TYR A 123 14.17 -9.58 -8.52
CA TYR A 123 13.18 -9.93 -7.52
C TYR A 123 13.07 -8.85 -6.43
N ALA A 124 14.21 -8.34 -5.96
CA ALA A 124 14.26 -7.27 -4.99
C ALA A 124 13.55 -6.01 -5.51
N ARG A 125 13.84 -5.60 -6.76
CA ARG A 125 13.20 -4.44 -7.39
C ARG A 125 11.70 -4.64 -7.60
N LYS A 126 11.30 -5.78 -8.17
CA LYS A 126 9.89 -6.06 -8.49
C LYS A 126 9.02 -6.15 -7.24
N ARG A 127 9.46 -6.90 -6.24
CA ARG A 127 8.65 -7.12 -5.04
C ARG A 127 8.67 -5.92 -4.09
N SER A 128 9.74 -5.13 -4.05
CA SER A 128 9.76 -3.86 -3.32
C SER A 128 8.81 -2.82 -3.94
N THR A 129 8.76 -2.72 -5.27
CA THR A 129 7.81 -1.82 -5.96
C THR A 129 6.36 -2.30 -5.85
N LEU A 130 6.13 -3.61 -5.78
CA LEU A 130 4.82 -4.19 -5.47
C LEU A 130 4.36 -3.76 -4.06
N ALA A 131 5.24 -3.87 -3.04
CA ALA A 131 4.93 -3.39 -1.68
C ALA A 131 4.60 -1.89 -1.66
N ALA A 132 5.40 -1.07 -2.35
CA ALA A 132 5.13 0.37 -2.49
C ALA A 132 3.75 0.64 -3.10
N ALA A 133 3.40 -0.05 -4.19
CA ALA A 133 2.09 0.11 -4.82
C ALA A 133 0.95 -0.29 -3.87
N MET A 134 1.10 -1.35 -3.07
CA MET A 134 0.11 -1.74 -2.06
C MET A 134 -0.06 -0.67 -0.98
N VAL A 135 1.03 -0.05 -0.50
CA VAL A 135 0.96 1.05 0.48
C VAL A 135 0.21 2.24 -0.10
N PHE A 136 0.51 2.66 -1.32
CA PHE A 136 -0.11 3.86 -1.90
C PHE A 136 -1.53 3.64 -2.44
N THR A 137 -1.96 2.40 -2.67
CA THR A 137 -3.32 2.11 -3.15
C THR A 137 -4.28 1.65 -2.07
N SER A 138 -3.80 1.16 -0.93
CA SER A 138 -4.65 0.74 0.20
C SER A 138 -5.22 1.94 0.98
N PRO A 139 -6.38 1.77 1.65
CA PRO A 139 -6.91 2.79 2.55
C PRO A 139 -6.05 2.91 3.82
N GLY A 140 -5.79 4.14 4.26
CA GLY A 140 -4.90 4.50 5.37
C GLY A 140 -4.04 5.70 5.02
N ILE A 141 -3.18 6.16 5.91
CA ILE A 141 -2.23 7.25 5.67
C ILE A 141 -0.88 6.61 5.30
N PRO A 142 -0.41 6.75 4.04
CA PRO A 142 0.85 6.14 3.64
C PRO A 142 2.04 6.81 4.33
N MET A 143 2.95 5.99 4.86
CA MET A 143 4.25 6.41 5.35
C MET A 143 5.35 5.79 4.49
N LEU A 144 6.38 6.57 4.20
CA LEU A 144 7.56 6.17 3.47
C LEU A 144 8.77 6.26 4.39
N PHE A 145 9.52 5.18 4.52
CA PHE A 145 10.78 5.20 5.24
C PHE A 145 11.91 5.68 4.32
N GLN A 146 12.77 6.56 4.83
CA GLN A 146 13.85 7.21 4.07
C GLN A 146 14.69 6.21 3.26
N GLY A 147 14.94 6.49 1.98
CA GLY A 147 15.73 5.64 1.09
C GLY A 147 14.94 4.51 0.42
N GLN A 148 13.73 4.20 0.87
CA GLN A 148 12.89 3.16 0.30
C GLN A 148 12.55 3.46 -1.16
N GLU A 149 12.41 4.73 -1.51
CA GLU A 149 12.05 5.22 -2.85
C GLU A 149 13.18 5.07 -3.90
N PHE A 150 14.36 4.64 -3.48
CA PHE A 150 15.46 4.26 -4.37
C PHE A 150 16.18 3.00 -3.90
N LEU A 151 15.43 2.08 -3.24
CA LEU A 151 15.84 0.73 -2.89
C LEU A 151 17.08 0.67 -1.98
N GLU A 152 17.16 1.55 -0.99
CA GLU A 152 18.18 1.46 0.05
C GLU A 152 18.23 0.05 0.62
N GLY A 153 19.42 -0.55 0.68
CA GLY A 153 19.64 -1.92 1.15
C GLY A 153 20.14 -1.99 2.60
N GLY A 154 20.51 -3.20 3.05
CA GLY A 154 21.07 -3.43 4.38
C GLY A 154 20.04 -3.28 5.49
N TRP A 155 20.47 -2.75 6.63
CA TRP A 155 19.62 -2.47 7.81
C TRP A 155 19.81 -1.02 8.26
N PHE A 156 18.81 -0.48 8.95
CA PHE A 156 18.88 0.89 9.48
C PHE A 156 19.85 1.02 10.64
N ARG A 157 20.66 2.05 10.57
CA ARG A 157 21.51 2.55 11.65
C ARG A 157 21.42 4.08 11.63
N ASP A 158 21.08 4.65 12.77
CA ASP A 158 20.93 6.09 12.96
C ASP A 158 22.22 6.91 12.74
N THR A 159 23.37 6.23 12.82
CA THR A 159 24.70 6.82 12.59
C THR A 159 25.19 6.75 11.16
N VAL A 160 24.43 6.10 10.26
CA VAL A 160 24.79 5.92 8.84
C VAL A 160 23.81 6.71 7.97
N PRO A 161 24.30 7.68 7.20
CA PRO A 161 23.44 8.43 6.29
C PRO A 161 22.92 7.53 5.16
N VAL A 162 21.79 7.91 4.60
CA VAL A 162 21.21 7.29 3.40
C VAL A 162 22.21 7.42 2.23
N ASP A 163 22.37 6.35 1.45
CA ASP A 163 23.19 6.34 0.26
C ASP A 163 22.49 7.06 -0.90
N TRP A 164 22.73 8.38 -1.01
CA TRP A 164 22.13 9.21 -2.05
C TRP A 164 22.58 8.90 -3.48
N ASP A 165 23.68 8.17 -3.67
CA ASP A 165 24.14 7.77 -5.01
C ASP A 165 23.18 6.74 -5.63
N GLN A 166 22.51 5.94 -4.82
CA GLN A 166 21.45 5.01 -5.27
C GLN A 166 20.26 5.73 -5.92
N ARG A 167 19.99 6.98 -5.57
CA ARG A 167 18.96 7.80 -6.21
C ARG A 167 19.19 7.91 -7.73
N ASP A 168 20.42 8.05 -8.16
CA ASP A 168 20.75 8.20 -9.58
C ASP A 168 20.74 6.83 -10.29
N GLU A 169 21.16 5.78 -9.60
CA GLU A 169 21.06 4.40 -10.09
C GLU A 169 19.58 3.98 -10.26
N PHE A 170 18.74 4.24 -9.27
CA PHE A 170 17.33 3.85 -9.26
C PHE A 170 16.36 5.01 -9.54
N ARG A 171 16.77 5.98 -10.36
CA ARG A 171 15.93 7.14 -10.72
C ARG A 171 14.55 6.77 -11.28
N GLY A 172 14.44 5.61 -11.95
CA GLY A 172 13.18 5.12 -12.46
C GLY A 172 12.27 4.61 -11.33
N ILE A 173 12.84 3.95 -10.32
CA ILE A 173 12.08 3.55 -9.12
C ILE A 173 11.60 4.79 -8.35
N LEU A 174 12.45 5.80 -8.18
CA LEU A 174 12.04 7.08 -7.62
C LEU A 174 10.89 7.73 -8.41
N ARG A 175 10.90 7.59 -9.74
CA ARG A 175 9.79 8.03 -10.60
C ARG A 175 8.51 7.23 -10.29
N LEU A 176 8.59 5.92 -10.13
CA LEU A 176 7.46 5.06 -9.75
C LEU A 176 6.81 5.57 -8.45
N TYR A 177 7.60 5.87 -7.43
CA TYR A 177 7.08 6.44 -6.18
C TYR A 177 6.40 7.80 -6.39
N LYS A 178 6.97 8.68 -7.21
CA LYS A 178 6.34 9.97 -7.55
C LYS A 178 4.99 9.78 -8.24
N ASP A 179 4.91 8.85 -9.20
CA ASP A 179 3.67 8.55 -9.92
C ASP A 179 2.61 7.97 -8.97
N LEU A 180 2.98 7.07 -8.06
CA LEU A 180 2.09 6.55 -7.01
C LEU A 180 1.60 7.65 -6.07
N ILE A 181 2.47 8.57 -5.64
CA ILE A 181 2.11 9.73 -4.79
C ILE A 181 1.13 10.65 -5.55
N HIS A 182 1.37 10.90 -6.82
CA HIS A 182 0.47 11.72 -7.66
C HIS A 182 -0.92 11.08 -7.77
N LEU A 183 -0.99 9.78 -8.00
CA LEU A 183 -2.25 9.03 -8.02
C LEU A 183 -2.93 9.04 -6.64
N ARG A 184 -2.18 8.76 -5.57
CA ARG A 184 -2.71 8.76 -4.20
C ARG A 184 -3.30 10.10 -3.80
N ARG A 185 -2.73 11.20 -4.26
CA ARG A 185 -3.18 12.57 -4.00
C ARG A 185 -4.18 13.11 -5.01
N ASN A 186 -4.56 12.29 -5.99
CA ASN A 186 -5.46 12.68 -7.10
C ASN A 186 -5.01 13.97 -7.82
N LEU A 187 -3.71 14.15 -8.01
CA LEU A 187 -3.19 15.40 -8.61
C LEU A 187 -3.60 15.56 -10.08
N TYR A 188 -3.97 14.48 -10.75
CA TYR A 188 -4.44 14.48 -12.13
C TYR A 188 -5.98 14.49 -12.26
N GLY A 189 -6.72 14.43 -11.16
CA GLY A 189 -8.18 14.51 -11.16
C GLY A 189 -8.93 13.23 -11.55
N PHE A 190 -8.26 12.08 -11.73
CA PHE A 190 -8.87 10.83 -12.16
C PHE A 190 -8.67 9.63 -11.21
N SER A 191 -8.18 9.85 -10.02
CA SER A 191 -7.88 8.80 -9.03
C SER A 191 -8.41 9.13 -7.63
N ARG A 192 -9.50 9.89 -7.56
CA ARG A 192 -10.05 10.41 -6.30
C ARG A 192 -10.39 9.29 -5.31
N GLY A 193 -10.85 8.13 -5.78
CA GLY A 193 -11.13 6.98 -4.92
C GLY A 193 -9.93 6.53 -4.09
N LEU A 194 -8.69 6.76 -4.54
CA LEU A 194 -7.51 6.47 -3.73
C LEU A 194 -7.36 7.40 -2.51
N CYS A 195 -7.93 8.61 -2.55
CA CYS A 195 -7.88 9.56 -1.43
C CYS A 195 -8.84 9.20 -0.29
N SER A 196 -9.82 8.33 -0.55
CA SER A 196 -10.91 7.97 0.35
C SER A 196 -10.55 6.79 1.26
N GLN A 197 -11.47 6.47 2.15
CA GLN A 197 -11.39 5.28 3.00
C GLN A 197 -12.14 4.07 2.44
N PHE A 198 -13.00 4.25 1.43
CA PHE A 198 -13.86 3.17 0.94
C PHE A 198 -13.08 2.19 0.07
N THR A 199 -13.27 0.89 0.34
CA THR A 199 -12.64 -0.20 -0.39
C THR A 199 -13.49 -1.46 -0.36
N ASN A 200 -13.41 -2.23 -1.43
CA ASN A 200 -13.96 -3.58 -1.53
C ASN A 200 -12.92 -4.47 -2.21
N VAL A 201 -12.38 -5.43 -1.49
CA VAL A 201 -11.55 -6.49 -2.07
C VAL A 201 -12.49 -7.58 -2.58
N TYR A 202 -12.70 -7.63 -3.87
CA TYR A 202 -13.74 -8.44 -4.49
C TYR A 202 -13.20 -9.65 -5.25
N HIS A 203 -11.90 -9.68 -5.56
CA HIS A 203 -11.27 -10.77 -6.29
C HIS A 203 -10.04 -11.28 -5.54
N LEU A 204 -10.03 -12.58 -5.24
CA LEU A 204 -8.88 -13.30 -4.69
C LEU A 204 -8.73 -14.64 -5.41
N HIS A 205 -7.60 -14.83 -6.08
CA HIS A 205 -7.28 -16.10 -6.72
C HIS A 205 -6.01 -16.68 -6.10
N GLU A 206 -6.18 -17.52 -5.08
CA GLU A 206 -5.06 -18.04 -4.28
C GLU A 206 -4.03 -18.84 -5.08
N GLU A 207 -4.44 -19.56 -6.12
CA GLU A 207 -3.50 -20.33 -6.95
C GLU A 207 -2.65 -19.45 -7.86
N ARG A 208 -3.25 -18.43 -8.47
CA ARG A 208 -2.57 -17.49 -9.37
C ARG A 208 -2.01 -16.27 -8.68
N LYS A 209 -2.26 -16.15 -7.37
CA LYS A 209 -1.82 -15.02 -6.52
C LYS A 209 -2.21 -13.65 -7.08
N VAL A 210 -3.42 -13.55 -7.64
CA VAL A 210 -3.99 -12.29 -8.13
C VAL A 210 -5.07 -11.81 -7.17
N ILE A 211 -4.97 -10.55 -6.77
CA ILE A 211 -5.96 -9.84 -5.97
C ILE A 211 -6.42 -8.60 -6.70
N ALA A 212 -7.73 -8.31 -6.67
CA ALA A 212 -8.24 -7.03 -7.14
C ALA A 212 -9.17 -6.39 -6.12
N PHE A 213 -9.11 -5.06 -6.05
CA PHE A 213 -9.95 -4.29 -5.16
C PHE A 213 -10.38 -2.97 -5.79
N HIS A 214 -11.59 -2.57 -5.43
CA HIS A 214 -12.22 -1.32 -5.84
C HIS A 214 -12.04 -0.27 -4.74
N ARG A 215 -11.69 0.93 -5.13
CA ARG A 215 -11.60 2.12 -4.29
C ARG A 215 -12.54 3.19 -4.84
N TRP A 216 -13.28 3.85 -3.95
CA TRP A 216 -14.19 4.95 -4.34
C TRP A 216 -14.32 5.96 -3.20
N ASP A 217 -14.86 7.14 -3.48
CA ASP A 217 -15.16 8.17 -2.50
C ASP A 217 -16.68 8.41 -2.43
N TRP A 218 -17.16 9.49 -2.96
CA TRP A 218 -18.59 9.81 -2.94
C TRP A 218 -19.37 9.30 -4.17
N GLY A 219 -18.69 8.65 -5.08
CA GLY A 219 -19.24 8.20 -6.36
C GLY A 219 -19.25 9.29 -7.43
N GLY A 220 -19.57 8.89 -8.66
CA GLY A 220 -19.62 9.79 -9.80
C GLY A 220 -18.51 9.55 -10.81
N PRO A 221 -18.48 10.31 -11.92
CA PRO A 221 -17.44 10.16 -12.94
C PRO A 221 -16.04 10.39 -12.40
N GLY A 222 -15.09 9.52 -12.78
CA GLY A 222 -13.68 9.63 -12.40
C GLY A 222 -13.37 9.29 -10.93
N ASP A 223 -14.35 8.83 -10.16
CA ASP A 223 -14.17 8.50 -8.74
C ASP A 223 -13.73 7.06 -8.51
N ASP A 224 -14.24 6.12 -9.30
CA ASP A 224 -13.94 4.70 -9.12
C ASP A 224 -12.54 4.37 -9.61
N VAL A 225 -11.79 3.65 -8.79
CA VAL A 225 -10.46 3.15 -9.10
C VAL A 225 -10.43 1.64 -8.85
N VAL A 226 -9.97 0.88 -9.82
CA VAL A 226 -9.73 -0.56 -9.70
C VAL A 226 -8.23 -0.81 -9.66
N VAL A 227 -7.78 -1.52 -8.64
CA VAL A 227 -6.39 -1.93 -8.44
C VAL A 227 -6.32 -3.44 -8.61
N VAL A 228 -5.39 -3.91 -9.44
CA VAL A 228 -5.11 -5.33 -9.65
C VAL A 228 -3.65 -5.59 -9.32
N ALA A 229 -3.38 -6.54 -8.44
CA ALA A 229 -2.02 -6.90 -8.05
C ALA A 229 -1.77 -8.39 -8.29
N ASN A 230 -0.63 -8.67 -8.92
CA ASN A 230 -0.12 -10.01 -9.15
C ASN A 230 1.07 -10.28 -8.22
N PHE A 231 0.91 -11.22 -7.30
CA PHE A 231 1.93 -11.64 -6.34
C PHE A 231 2.67 -12.91 -6.79
N PHE A 232 2.55 -13.28 -8.07
CA PHE A 232 3.18 -14.47 -8.66
C PHE A 232 4.29 -14.11 -9.64
N CYS A 233 5.23 -15.03 -9.85
CA CYS A 233 6.36 -14.84 -10.76
C CYS A 233 5.98 -14.93 -12.25
N ASP A 234 4.80 -15.43 -12.58
CA ASP A 234 4.30 -15.52 -13.94
C ASP A 234 3.32 -14.39 -14.25
N ALA A 235 3.39 -13.89 -15.48
CA ALA A 235 2.39 -12.97 -16.00
C ALA A 235 1.03 -13.65 -16.16
N GLN A 236 -0.04 -12.87 -16.11
CA GLN A 236 -1.41 -13.34 -16.34
C GLN A 236 -1.98 -12.61 -17.57
N ASP A 237 -2.21 -13.33 -18.65
CA ASP A 237 -2.79 -12.82 -19.89
C ASP A 237 -4.27 -13.18 -20.02
N GLY A 238 -5.07 -12.26 -20.59
CA GLY A 238 -6.48 -12.48 -20.80
C GLY A 238 -7.23 -12.79 -19.49
N TYR A 239 -6.75 -12.22 -18.39
CA TYR A 239 -7.26 -12.53 -17.05
C TYR A 239 -8.53 -11.72 -16.77
N VAL A 240 -9.64 -12.42 -16.58
CA VAL A 240 -10.97 -11.79 -16.38
C VAL A 240 -11.11 -11.32 -14.93
N ILE A 241 -11.55 -10.09 -14.74
CA ILE A 241 -11.98 -9.52 -13.44
C ILE A 241 -13.28 -8.74 -13.59
N GLY A 242 -13.99 -8.56 -12.49
CA GLY A 242 -15.16 -7.68 -12.42
C GLY A 242 -14.79 -6.20 -12.42
N PHE A 243 -15.67 -5.37 -12.96
CA PHE A 243 -15.56 -3.91 -12.93
C PHE A 243 -16.84 -3.28 -12.37
N PRO A 244 -16.75 -2.20 -11.57
CA PRO A 244 -17.94 -1.56 -10.99
C PRO A 244 -18.91 -0.96 -12.01
N LYS A 245 -18.40 -0.55 -13.17
CA LYS A 245 -19.19 0.13 -14.24
C LYS A 245 -18.80 -0.34 -15.63
N ALA A 246 -19.72 -0.17 -16.58
CA ALA A 246 -19.46 -0.39 -18.00
C ALA A 246 -18.51 0.65 -18.58
N GLY A 247 -17.96 0.34 -19.76
CA GLY A 247 -17.20 1.27 -20.58
C GLY A 247 -15.70 1.12 -20.44
N THR A 248 -14.98 2.12 -20.92
CA THR A 248 -13.51 2.08 -20.96
C THR A 248 -12.90 2.46 -19.62
N TRP A 249 -12.12 1.57 -19.07
CA TRP A 249 -11.26 1.79 -17.91
C TRP A 249 -9.85 2.08 -18.41
N LYS A 250 -9.38 3.28 -18.14
CA LYS A 250 -8.05 3.72 -18.56
C LYS A 250 -6.99 3.16 -17.64
N LEU A 251 -5.95 2.58 -18.21
CA LEU A 251 -4.75 2.18 -17.47
C LEU A 251 -3.97 3.43 -17.05
N ARG A 252 -3.95 3.70 -15.76
CA ARG A 252 -3.29 4.89 -15.18
C ARG A 252 -1.88 4.60 -14.67
N PHE A 253 -1.62 3.33 -14.35
CA PHE A 253 -0.35 2.90 -13.80
C PHE A 253 -0.12 1.42 -14.10
N ASN A 254 1.10 1.10 -14.48
CA ASN A 254 1.62 -0.27 -14.61
C ASN A 254 3.01 -0.31 -13.97
N SER A 255 3.15 -0.97 -12.82
CA SER A 255 4.44 -1.03 -12.13
C SER A 255 5.51 -1.85 -12.88
N ASP A 256 5.13 -2.61 -13.92
CA ASP A 256 6.06 -3.33 -14.79
C ASP A 256 6.54 -2.50 -15.98
N TRP A 257 6.21 -1.21 -16.01
CA TRP A 257 6.61 -0.35 -17.11
C TRP A 257 8.14 -0.18 -17.16
N GLN A 258 8.71 -0.40 -18.34
CA GLN A 258 10.15 -0.30 -18.61
C GLN A 258 10.74 1.09 -18.27
N GLY A 259 9.93 2.14 -18.27
CA GLY A 259 10.35 3.48 -17.84
C GLY A 259 10.67 3.61 -16.34
N TYR A 260 10.34 2.60 -15.53
CA TYR A 260 10.71 2.53 -14.11
C TYR A 260 12.00 1.74 -13.88
N ASN A 261 12.28 0.76 -14.71
CA ASN A 261 13.55 0.03 -14.71
C ASN A 261 13.71 -0.74 -16.03
N ASP A 262 14.91 -0.72 -16.61
CA ASP A 262 15.20 -1.33 -17.90
C ASP A 262 14.97 -2.86 -17.92
N ASP A 263 15.08 -3.51 -16.75
CA ASP A 263 14.82 -4.96 -16.58
C ASP A 263 13.34 -5.28 -16.34
N PHE A 264 12.47 -4.29 -16.24
CA PHE A 264 11.05 -4.55 -16.16
C PHE A 264 10.54 -4.92 -17.54
N HIS A 265 9.71 -5.97 -17.61
CA HIS A 265 9.37 -6.59 -18.88
C HIS A 265 8.41 -5.76 -19.73
N ASN A 266 7.85 -4.69 -19.17
CA ASN A 266 6.84 -3.88 -19.84
C ASN A 266 5.72 -4.77 -20.41
N HIS A 267 5.27 -5.72 -19.58
CA HIS A 267 4.23 -6.67 -19.97
C HIS A 267 3.04 -5.93 -20.60
N PRO A 268 2.54 -6.36 -21.75
CA PRO A 268 1.51 -5.65 -22.49
C PRO A 268 0.23 -5.51 -21.67
N SER A 269 0.00 -4.34 -21.11
CA SER A 269 -1.20 -3.97 -20.38
C SER A 269 -1.82 -2.75 -21.04
N THR A 270 -3.12 -2.77 -21.26
CA THR A 270 -3.84 -1.72 -22.00
C THR A 270 -5.10 -1.29 -21.26
N ASP A 271 -5.77 -0.25 -21.77
CA ASP A 271 -7.11 0.11 -21.35
C ASP A 271 -8.05 -1.08 -21.49
N VAL A 272 -9.01 -1.20 -20.58
CA VAL A 272 -9.97 -2.30 -20.53
C VAL A 272 -11.36 -1.80 -20.90
N MET A 273 -12.04 -2.49 -21.83
CA MET A 273 -13.44 -2.28 -22.12
C MET A 273 -14.28 -3.24 -21.26
N ALA A 274 -14.85 -2.73 -20.18
CA ALA A 274 -15.76 -3.49 -19.33
C ALA A 274 -17.13 -3.65 -20.03
N LYS A 275 -17.51 -4.91 -20.28
CA LYS A 275 -18.73 -5.32 -20.97
C LYS A 275 -19.66 -6.07 -20.02
N LEU A 276 -20.92 -6.21 -20.40
CA LEU A 276 -21.90 -6.98 -19.65
C LEU A 276 -21.41 -8.44 -19.49
N GLY A 277 -21.29 -8.86 -18.24
CA GLY A 277 -20.86 -10.20 -17.86
C GLY A 277 -20.75 -10.27 -16.34
N ASN A 278 -21.53 -11.14 -15.72
CA ASN A 278 -21.52 -11.27 -14.25
C ASN A 278 -20.24 -11.94 -13.78
N TYR A 279 -19.37 -11.20 -13.11
CA TYR A 279 -18.11 -11.70 -12.58
C TYR A 279 -17.72 -10.95 -11.30
N ASP A 280 -17.20 -11.64 -10.30
CA ASP A 280 -16.75 -11.06 -9.03
C ASP A 280 -17.83 -10.23 -8.28
N GLY A 281 -19.11 -10.56 -8.47
CA GLY A 281 -20.21 -9.81 -7.87
C GLY A 281 -20.59 -8.51 -8.58
N PHE A 282 -19.93 -8.18 -9.71
CA PHE A 282 -20.29 -7.06 -10.58
C PHE A 282 -21.06 -7.53 -11.82
N SER A 283 -21.86 -6.61 -12.39
CA SER A 283 -22.55 -6.84 -13.68
C SER A 283 -21.64 -6.68 -14.89
N TRP A 284 -20.43 -6.15 -14.68
CA TRP A 284 -19.49 -5.83 -15.74
C TRP A 284 -18.17 -6.54 -15.50
N CYS A 285 -17.55 -7.01 -16.56
CA CYS A 285 -16.22 -7.65 -16.49
C CYS A 285 -15.37 -7.27 -17.70
N GLY A 286 -14.07 -7.48 -17.59
CA GLY A 286 -13.11 -7.23 -18.65
C GLY A 286 -11.83 -8.03 -18.45
N GLU A 287 -11.06 -8.16 -19.50
CA GLU A 287 -9.78 -8.86 -19.50
C GLU A 287 -8.65 -7.89 -19.22
N VAL A 288 -7.78 -8.25 -18.30
CA VAL A 288 -6.53 -7.56 -18.00
C VAL A 288 -5.33 -8.46 -18.36
N SER A 289 -4.22 -7.85 -18.72
CA SER A 289 -2.94 -8.54 -18.79
C SER A 289 -2.00 -7.89 -17.82
N ILE A 290 -1.43 -8.65 -16.88
CA ILE A 290 -0.61 -8.13 -15.79
C ILE A 290 0.70 -8.90 -15.70
N GLY A 291 1.81 -8.17 -15.61
CA GLY A 291 3.15 -8.75 -15.48
C GLY A 291 3.40 -9.42 -14.12
N PRO A 292 4.52 -10.14 -13.97
CA PRO A 292 4.90 -10.75 -12.72
C PRO A 292 5.18 -9.70 -11.64
N TYR A 293 4.81 -9.98 -10.40
CA TYR A 293 5.02 -9.10 -9.24
C TYR A 293 4.71 -7.63 -9.55
N SER A 294 3.52 -7.36 -10.07
CA SER A 294 3.17 -6.03 -10.53
C SER A 294 1.76 -5.58 -10.12
N VAL A 295 1.52 -4.29 -10.28
CA VAL A 295 0.23 -3.66 -9.99
C VAL A 295 -0.22 -2.84 -11.19
N LEU A 296 -1.49 -2.99 -11.53
CA LEU A 296 -2.20 -2.12 -12.47
C LEU A 296 -3.21 -1.27 -11.72
N ILE A 297 -3.35 -0.01 -12.11
CA ILE A 297 -4.36 0.90 -11.58
C ILE A 297 -5.20 1.42 -12.74
N PHE A 298 -6.51 1.21 -12.64
CA PHE A 298 -7.48 1.66 -13.64
C PHE A 298 -8.44 2.68 -13.05
N SER A 299 -8.86 3.64 -13.87
CA SER A 299 -10.00 4.54 -13.57
C SER A 299 -10.72 4.97 -14.85
N GLN A 300 -11.94 5.50 -14.70
CA GLN A 300 -12.71 6.09 -15.79
C GLN A 300 -12.55 7.60 -15.86
#